data_57a35868ab70c78c2d739c8798164011
#
_entry.id   57a35868ab70c78c2d739c8798164011
#
_cell.length_a   1.000
_cell.length_b   1.000
_cell.length_c   1.000
_cell.angle_alpha   90.00
_cell.angle_beta   90.00
_cell.angle_gamma   90.00
#
_symmetry.space_group_name_H-M   'P 1'
#
loop_
_entity.id
_entity.type
_entity.pdbx_description
1 polymer ?
#
loop_
_entity_poly.entity_id
_entity_poly.type
_entity_poly.pdbx_seq_one_letter_code
_entity_poly.pdbx_strand_id
1 'polypeptide(L)'
;IPLRLVGSEMCIRDRYRGELEGKIGVTPLLFTQFPYATIATTFSATNGVTDSAAAGTALATGNKTKNGALGVKKDLETKVNSVASWAKNKGCRVGISTSVSVDHATPAAFYAHQGQRSSYYNVGLDLIDANFDFYAGSDFLDPTNKKAAGSNSESLYTLVDKAGYTIARGYKDYQKKAKKSDKLILLQPATATDNSAIPYAIDRKKGDMTLTEITRAGINFLSKDLSKGFFLMVEGGKIDWACHSNDAATVFHEVMDMDNAIKVAYEFYEQHPDETLIVVTADHETGGIVLGKGPYTLNLQALKSQKVSESGYTKIVNELRKKYKNQVPWEVIKQSLKDNFGFWDSIQLNEKQEASLKKVYDESFSGKEIDLTKSEYQQDEPLAAEAKRILDDIALVGWTSGGHSGGYVPVFAIGAGAQLFQGRIDNTEIPVKIAEAAGYPNN
;
A
#
# COMPACT_ATOMS: atom_id res chain seq x y z
N ILE A 1 -9.51 -14.28 -3.49
CA ILE A 1 -9.15 -12.88 -3.14
C ILE A 1 -7.63 -12.80 -3.05
N PRO A 2 -6.91 -12.38 -4.09
CA PRO A 2 -5.50 -12.08 -3.96
C PRO A 2 -5.31 -10.80 -3.17
N LEU A 3 -4.75 -10.92 -1.99
CA LEU A 3 -4.41 -9.84 -1.09
C LEU A 3 -2.90 -9.60 -1.16
N ARG A 4 -2.47 -8.35 -1.25
CA ARG A 4 -1.11 -8.00 -1.59
C ARG A 4 -0.43 -7.17 -0.51
N LEU A 5 0.76 -7.59 -0.12
CA LEU A 5 1.62 -6.98 0.89
C LEU A 5 3.05 -6.83 0.38
N VAL A 6 3.82 -5.94 0.96
CA VAL A 6 5.24 -5.75 0.66
C VAL A 6 6.10 -6.67 1.54
N GLY A 7 7.01 -7.36 0.95
CA GLY A 7 8.18 -8.08 1.36
C GLY A 7 8.29 -8.73 2.76
N SER A 8 9.47 -8.58 3.33
CA SER A 8 9.87 -9.17 4.62
C SER A 8 9.16 -8.57 5.84
N GLU A 9 8.57 -7.39 5.71
CA GLU A 9 7.89 -6.62 6.76
C GLU A 9 6.73 -7.41 7.39
N MET A 10 6.13 -8.32 6.62
CA MET A 10 5.03 -9.16 7.06
C MET A 10 5.39 -10.03 8.28
N CYS A 11 6.51 -10.74 8.20
CA CYS A 11 6.97 -11.63 9.29
C CYS A 11 7.58 -10.83 10.45
N ILE A 12 8.17 -9.68 10.19
CA ILE A 12 8.74 -8.78 11.19
C ILE A 12 7.66 -8.24 12.12
N ARG A 13 6.47 -7.99 11.60
CA ARG A 13 5.35 -7.50 12.40
C ARG A 13 4.86 -8.49 13.48
N ASP A 14 4.95 -9.79 13.23
CA ASP A 14 4.66 -10.83 14.23
C ASP A 14 5.55 -10.66 15.47
N ARG A 15 6.82 -10.31 15.27
CA ARG A 15 7.79 -10.06 16.35
C ARG A 15 7.43 -8.81 17.13
N TYR A 16 7.12 -7.70 16.46
CA TYR A 16 6.69 -6.48 17.12
C TYR A 16 5.44 -6.71 17.99
N ARG A 17 4.44 -7.41 17.47
CA ARG A 17 3.25 -7.75 18.21
C ARG A 17 3.55 -8.60 19.44
N GLY A 18 4.47 -9.57 19.34
CA GLY A 18 4.94 -10.37 20.47
C GLY A 18 5.57 -9.51 21.55
N GLU A 19 6.47 -8.58 21.20
CA GLU A 19 7.08 -7.66 22.18
C GLU A 19 6.06 -6.72 22.83
N LEU A 20 5.05 -6.25 22.08
CA LEU A 20 3.98 -5.43 22.66
C LEU A 20 3.20 -6.18 23.75
N GLU A 21 3.12 -7.50 23.66
CA GLU A 21 2.48 -8.39 24.62
C GLU A 21 3.45 -8.89 25.70
N GLY A 22 4.71 -8.40 25.72
CA GLY A 22 5.73 -8.78 26.70
C GLY A 22 6.29 -10.19 26.50
N LYS A 23 6.17 -10.75 25.28
CA LYS A 23 6.66 -12.09 24.94
C LYS A 23 8.02 -12.05 24.27
N ILE A 24 8.89 -12.98 24.62
CA ILE A 24 10.08 -13.30 23.84
C ILE A 24 9.64 -14.24 22.71
N GLY A 25 9.22 -13.68 21.59
CA GLY A 25 8.71 -14.49 20.48
C GLY A 25 7.84 -13.68 19.53
N VAL A 26 6.94 -14.37 18.89
CA VAL A 26 6.01 -13.78 17.94
C VAL A 26 4.56 -13.94 18.41
N THR A 27 3.72 -12.99 18.08
CA THR A 27 2.27 -13.16 18.06
C THR A 27 1.83 -13.11 16.60
N PRO A 28 1.48 -14.25 15.99
CA PRO A 28 1.25 -14.34 14.56
C PRO A 28 0.14 -13.41 14.08
N LEU A 29 0.33 -12.80 12.93
CA LEU A 29 -0.75 -12.21 12.14
C LEU A 29 -1.61 -13.33 11.56
N LEU A 30 -2.84 -13.01 11.16
CA LEU A 30 -3.77 -14.03 10.65
C LEU A 30 -3.20 -14.77 9.43
N PHE A 31 -2.73 -14.02 8.45
CA PHE A 31 -2.28 -14.61 7.18
C PHE A 31 -0.98 -15.41 7.29
N THR A 32 -0.12 -15.14 8.29
CA THR A 32 1.10 -15.92 8.52
C THR A 32 0.81 -17.33 9.05
N GLN A 33 -0.44 -17.60 9.44
CA GLN A 33 -0.93 -18.90 9.88
C GLN A 33 -1.63 -19.70 8.78
N PHE A 34 -1.67 -19.20 7.55
CA PHE A 34 -2.27 -19.93 6.43
C PHE A 34 -1.49 -21.22 6.15
N PRO A 35 -2.19 -22.33 5.82
CA PRO A 35 -1.57 -23.66 5.78
C PRO A 35 -0.55 -23.85 4.64
N TYR A 36 -0.62 -23.02 3.60
CA TYR A 36 0.31 -23.09 2.47
C TYR A 36 1.13 -21.82 2.43
N ALA A 37 2.45 -21.98 2.42
CA ALA A 37 3.40 -20.88 2.36
C ALA A 37 4.57 -21.23 1.41
N THR A 38 5.00 -20.26 0.62
CA THR A 38 6.15 -20.37 -0.27
C THR A 38 6.81 -19.02 -0.45
N ILE A 39 7.84 -18.96 -1.28
CA ILE A 39 8.54 -17.73 -1.66
C ILE A 39 8.54 -17.55 -3.16
N ALA A 40 8.44 -16.29 -3.61
CA ALA A 40 8.45 -15.93 -5.02
C ALA A 40 9.60 -14.97 -5.37
N THR A 41 10.16 -15.13 -6.57
CA THR A 41 11.10 -14.16 -7.17
C THR A 41 10.33 -12.97 -7.76
N THR A 42 10.97 -11.80 -7.83
CA THR A 42 10.29 -10.55 -8.19
C THR A 42 10.94 -9.76 -9.32
N PHE A 43 12.09 -10.18 -9.86
CA PHE A 43 12.81 -9.46 -10.91
C PHE A 43 11.92 -9.09 -12.12
N SER A 44 12.24 -7.97 -12.79
CA SER A 44 11.58 -7.55 -14.02
C SER A 44 12.25 -8.13 -15.29
N ALA A 45 11.66 -7.87 -16.46
CA ALA A 45 12.27 -8.30 -17.72
C ALA A 45 13.61 -7.59 -18.06
N THR A 46 13.96 -6.54 -17.34
CA THR A 46 15.14 -5.70 -17.63
C THR A 46 16.09 -5.52 -16.45
N ASN A 47 15.64 -5.79 -15.21
CA ASN A 47 16.43 -5.53 -14.00
C ASN A 47 16.23 -6.61 -12.95
N GLY A 48 17.28 -6.87 -12.16
CA GLY A 48 17.21 -7.74 -10.97
C GLY A 48 16.34 -7.14 -9.85
N VAL A 49 16.18 -5.81 -9.84
CA VAL A 49 15.27 -5.09 -8.95
C VAL A 49 14.12 -4.52 -9.77
N THR A 50 12.91 -4.88 -9.41
CA THR A 50 11.68 -4.46 -10.09
C THR A 50 11.10 -3.18 -9.52
N ASP A 51 10.26 -2.48 -10.30
CA ASP A 51 9.32 -1.50 -9.77
C ASP A 51 7.91 -2.12 -9.67
N SER A 52 6.97 -1.41 -9.04
CA SER A 52 5.59 -1.89 -8.83
C SER A 52 4.82 -2.10 -10.14
N ALA A 53 5.14 -1.35 -11.21
CA ALA A 53 4.47 -1.53 -12.50
C ALA A 53 4.82 -2.88 -13.13
N ALA A 54 6.12 -3.20 -13.20
CA ALA A 54 6.59 -4.47 -13.76
C ALA A 54 6.25 -5.66 -12.86
N ALA A 55 6.40 -5.51 -11.53
CA ALA A 55 6.03 -6.56 -10.58
C ALA A 55 4.52 -6.81 -10.57
N GLY A 56 3.72 -5.73 -10.60
CA GLY A 56 2.28 -5.81 -10.73
C GLY A 56 1.84 -6.49 -12.01
N THR A 57 2.46 -6.16 -13.13
CA THR A 57 2.19 -6.82 -14.41
C THR A 57 2.50 -8.32 -14.33
N ALA A 58 3.63 -8.71 -13.72
CA ALA A 58 3.97 -10.13 -13.54
C ALA A 58 2.91 -10.85 -12.68
N LEU A 59 2.52 -10.27 -11.54
CA LEU A 59 1.49 -10.81 -10.63
C LEU A 59 0.08 -10.82 -11.22
N ALA A 60 -0.21 -9.90 -12.14
CA ALA A 60 -1.53 -9.82 -12.76
C ALA A 60 -1.65 -10.71 -13.99
N THR A 61 -0.59 -10.85 -14.79
CA THR A 61 -0.69 -11.40 -16.16
C THR A 61 0.16 -12.65 -16.40
N GLY A 62 1.07 -13.01 -15.50
CA GLY A 62 2.05 -14.06 -15.73
C GLY A 62 3.16 -13.68 -16.71
N ASN A 63 3.33 -12.40 -17.03
CA ASN A 63 4.33 -11.93 -17.97
C ASN A 63 5.28 -10.92 -17.31
N LYS A 64 6.59 -11.11 -17.49
CA LYS A 64 7.57 -10.10 -17.13
C LYS A 64 7.56 -8.95 -18.14
N THR A 65 7.67 -7.72 -17.64
CA THR A 65 7.79 -6.52 -18.48
C THR A 65 8.94 -5.63 -18.00
N LYS A 66 9.16 -4.52 -18.69
CA LYS A 66 10.15 -3.49 -18.33
C LYS A 66 9.64 -2.68 -17.14
N ASN A 67 10.54 -2.25 -16.24
CA ASN A 67 10.19 -1.30 -15.17
C ASN A 67 9.46 -0.08 -15.75
N GLY A 68 8.39 0.33 -15.08
CA GLY A 68 7.51 1.43 -15.48
C GLY A 68 6.35 1.05 -16.40
N ALA A 69 6.33 -0.16 -16.96
CA ALA A 69 5.29 -0.60 -17.91
C ALA A 69 4.17 -1.38 -17.22
N LEU A 70 2.94 -1.21 -17.69
CA LEU A 70 1.70 -1.78 -17.15
C LEU A 70 0.99 -2.64 -18.20
N GLY A 71 0.75 -3.92 -17.92
CA GLY A 71 -0.09 -4.81 -18.74
C GLY A 71 0.34 -4.96 -20.21
N VAL A 72 1.61 -4.72 -20.50
CA VAL A 72 2.23 -4.90 -21.81
C VAL A 72 3.49 -5.75 -21.70
N LYS A 73 3.91 -6.40 -22.78
CA LYS A 73 5.18 -7.13 -22.84
C LYS A 73 6.37 -6.17 -22.83
N LYS A 74 7.59 -6.73 -22.79
CA LYS A 74 8.86 -5.97 -22.83
C LYS A 74 9.00 -5.03 -24.04
N ASP A 75 8.28 -5.27 -25.13
CA ASP A 75 8.22 -4.43 -26.32
C ASP A 75 7.44 -3.12 -26.10
N LEU A 76 6.70 -2.99 -24.99
CA LEU A 76 5.84 -1.86 -24.60
C LEU A 76 4.60 -1.67 -25.49
N GLU A 77 4.31 -2.61 -26.38
CA GLU A 77 3.22 -2.54 -27.37
C GLU A 77 2.24 -3.69 -27.22
N THR A 78 2.75 -4.93 -27.05
CA THR A 78 1.91 -6.13 -26.96
C THR A 78 1.17 -6.15 -25.63
N LYS A 79 -0.14 -5.94 -25.65
CA LYS A 79 -1.02 -6.04 -24.48
C LYS A 79 -1.11 -7.47 -23.98
N VAL A 80 -1.19 -7.64 -22.65
CA VAL A 80 -1.37 -8.93 -21.99
C VAL A 80 -2.54 -8.87 -21.03
N ASN A 81 -3.38 -9.90 -21.04
CA ASN A 81 -4.56 -9.98 -20.19
C ASN A 81 -4.18 -10.37 -18.75
N SER A 82 -4.84 -9.77 -17.79
CA SER A 82 -4.67 -10.08 -16.38
C SER A 82 -5.59 -11.20 -15.90
N VAL A 83 -5.27 -11.81 -14.77
CA VAL A 83 -6.15 -12.76 -14.07
C VAL A 83 -7.52 -12.13 -13.76
N ALA A 84 -7.58 -10.82 -13.52
CA ALA A 84 -8.83 -10.07 -13.36
C ALA A 84 -9.67 -10.08 -14.66
N SER A 85 -9.01 -9.87 -15.81
CA SER A 85 -9.65 -9.98 -17.12
C SER A 85 -10.09 -11.41 -17.42
N TRP A 86 -9.30 -12.42 -17.04
CA TRP A 86 -9.69 -13.83 -17.20
C TRP A 86 -10.92 -14.18 -16.34
N ALA A 87 -10.99 -13.68 -15.11
CA ALA A 87 -12.17 -13.82 -14.27
C ALA A 87 -13.41 -13.15 -14.89
N LYS A 88 -13.25 -11.92 -15.42
CA LYS A 88 -14.33 -11.21 -16.13
C LYS A 88 -14.83 -11.99 -17.34
N ASN A 89 -13.92 -12.56 -18.13
CA ASN A 89 -14.26 -13.39 -19.31
C ASN A 89 -14.96 -14.70 -18.92
N LYS A 90 -14.70 -15.24 -17.73
CA LYS A 90 -15.45 -16.37 -17.16
C LYS A 90 -16.87 -15.99 -16.74
N GLY A 91 -17.18 -14.69 -16.68
CA GLY A 91 -18.47 -14.17 -16.21
C GLY A 91 -18.50 -13.82 -14.73
N CYS A 92 -17.35 -13.88 -14.03
CA CYS A 92 -17.25 -13.45 -12.65
C CYS A 92 -17.37 -11.94 -12.52
N ARG A 93 -17.81 -11.48 -11.35
CA ARG A 93 -17.69 -10.07 -10.99
C ARG A 93 -16.25 -9.76 -10.57
N VAL A 94 -15.78 -8.56 -10.90
CA VAL A 94 -14.36 -8.20 -10.67
C VAL A 94 -14.24 -6.89 -9.92
N GLY A 95 -13.37 -6.88 -8.90
CA GLY A 95 -13.01 -5.68 -8.15
C GLY A 95 -11.50 -5.50 -8.01
N ILE A 96 -11.07 -4.24 -8.04
CA ILE A 96 -9.68 -3.82 -7.80
C ILE A 96 -9.69 -2.74 -6.73
N SER A 97 -8.96 -2.96 -5.65
CA SER A 97 -8.98 -2.09 -4.47
C SER A 97 -7.58 -1.81 -3.96
N THR A 98 -7.37 -0.61 -3.43
CA THR A 98 -6.07 -0.19 -2.93
C THR A 98 -6.20 0.86 -1.83
N SER A 99 -5.15 1.05 -1.03
CA SER A 99 -5.00 2.17 -0.09
C SER A 99 -4.36 3.42 -0.72
N VAL A 100 -3.87 3.32 -1.96
CA VAL A 100 -3.35 4.44 -2.76
C VAL A 100 -4.37 4.88 -3.82
N SER A 101 -3.97 5.65 -4.83
CA SER A 101 -4.89 6.06 -5.90
C SER A 101 -5.30 4.87 -6.77
N VAL A 102 -6.52 4.92 -7.30
CA VAL A 102 -7.06 3.83 -8.13
C VAL A 102 -6.24 3.59 -9.40
N ASP A 103 -5.54 4.61 -9.88
CA ASP A 103 -4.68 4.63 -11.07
C ASP A 103 -3.18 4.47 -10.73
N HIS A 104 -2.83 4.15 -9.46
CA HIS A 104 -1.45 3.80 -9.11
C HIS A 104 -0.99 2.51 -9.81
N ALA A 105 0.32 2.33 -9.94
CA ALA A 105 0.90 1.28 -10.77
C ALA A 105 0.42 -0.14 -10.44
N THR A 106 0.32 -0.48 -9.17
CA THR A 106 -0.05 -1.82 -8.73
C THR A 106 -1.50 -2.21 -9.06
N PRO A 107 -2.53 -1.43 -8.66
CA PRO A 107 -3.90 -1.72 -9.07
C PRO A 107 -4.05 -1.63 -10.59
N ALA A 108 -3.39 -0.65 -11.23
CA ALA A 108 -3.43 -0.46 -12.67
C ALA A 108 -2.91 -1.66 -13.47
N ALA A 109 -1.93 -2.41 -12.97
CA ALA A 109 -1.42 -3.60 -13.63
C ALA A 109 -2.47 -4.69 -13.86
N PHE A 110 -3.60 -4.66 -13.14
CA PHE A 110 -4.70 -5.61 -13.30
C PHE A 110 -5.70 -5.21 -14.38
N TYR A 111 -5.64 -3.96 -14.92
CA TYR A 111 -6.61 -3.48 -15.91
C TYR A 111 -6.00 -2.61 -17.02
N ALA A 112 -4.82 -2.01 -16.81
CA ALA A 112 -4.27 -1.03 -17.75
C ALA A 112 -3.20 -1.64 -18.67
N HIS A 113 -3.00 -0.97 -19.84
CA HIS A 113 -2.03 -1.35 -20.85
C HIS A 113 -1.25 -0.13 -21.33
N GLN A 114 -0.30 0.33 -20.50
CA GLN A 114 0.49 1.54 -20.74
C GLN A 114 1.99 1.26 -20.70
N GLY A 115 2.75 1.77 -21.65
CA GLY A 115 4.21 1.69 -21.65
C GLY A 115 4.87 2.50 -20.50
N GLN A 116 4.10 3.38 -19.85
CA GLN A 116 4.56 4.24 -18.75
C GLN A 116 3.48 4.37 -17.67
N ARG A 117 3.79 3.97 -16.43
CA ARG A 117 2.89 4.05 -15.27
C ARG A 117 2.44 5.48 -14.93
N SER A 118 3.25 6.48 -15.30
CA SER A 118 2.95 7.89 -15.04
C SER A 118 1.91 8.50 -15.98
N SER A 119 1.42 7.76 -16.98
CA SER A 119 0.35 8.18 -17.90
C SER A 119 -1.02 8.06 -17.22
N TYR A 120 -1.19 8.68 -16.05
CA TYR A 120 -2.34 8.46 -15.15
C TYR A 120 -3.70 8.69 -15.81
N TYR A 121 -3.83 9.72 -16.66
CA TYR A 121 -5.09 9.92 -17.39
C TYR A 121 -5.43 8.73 -18.30
N ASN A 122 -4.45 8.22 -19.05
CA ASN A 122 -4.64 7.04 -19.91
C ASN A 122 -4.91 5.77 -19.09
N VAL A 123 -4.24 5.62 -17.94
CA VAL A 123 -4.55 4.54 -16.99
C VAL A 123 -6.01 4.63 -16.52
N GLY A 124 -6.51 5.85 -16.27
CA GLY A 124 -7.92 6.06 -15.95
C GLY A 124 -8.88 5.72 -17.10
N LEU A 125 -8.47 5.93 -18.35
CA LEU A 125 -9.24 5.46 -19.53
C LEU A 125 -9.24 3.93 -19.61
N ASP A 126 -8.10 3.29 -19.39
CA ASP A 126 -7.99 1.82 -19.37
C ASP A 126 -8.87 1.20 -18.25
N LEU A 127 -9.05 1.88 -17.10
CA LEU A 127 -10.00 1.47 -16.05
C LEU A 127 -11.44 1.38 -16.60
N ILE A 128 -11.85 2.36 -17.40
CA ILE A 128 -13.17 2.40 -18.02
C ILE A 128 -13.31 1.27 -19.04
N ASP A 129 -12.30 1.07 -19.87
CA ASP A 129 -12.27 0.05 -20.92
C ASP A 129 -12.29 -1.37 -20.36
N ALA A 130 -11.58 -1.62 -19.25
CA ALA A 130 -11.60 -2.90 -18.54
C ALA A 130 -13.00 -3.26 -18.02
N ASN A 131 -13.83 -2.27 -17.75
CA ASN A 131 -15.25 -2.43 -17.40
C ASN A 131 -15.50 -3.41 -16.25
N PHE A 132 -14.67 -3.36 -15.21
CA PHE A 132 -14.85 -4.17 -14.00
C PHE A 132 -15.98 -3.62 -13.13
N ASP A 133 -16.45 -4.40 -12.17
CA ASP A 133 -17.67 -4.09 -11.44
C ASP A 133 -17.42 -3.15 -10.24
N PHE A 134 -16.20 -3.19 -9.66
CA PHE A 134 -15.86 -2.43 -8.47
C PHE A 134 -14.40 -1.93 -8.50
N TYR A 135 -14.22 -0.66 -8.18
CA TYR A 135 -12.90 -0.09 -7.90
C TYR A 135 -12.94 0.66 -6.58
N ALA A 136 -11.83 0.66 -5.86
CA ALA A 136 -11.71 1.46 -4.63
C ALA A 136 -10.27 1.94 -4.40
N GLY A 137 -10.13 3.16 -3.92
CA GLY A 137 -8.85 3.79 -3.59
C GLY A 137 -9.03 5.21 -3.07
N SER A 138 -7.95 5.98 -3.08
CA SER A 138 -8.02 7.38 -2.64
C SER A 138 -8.78 8.25 -3.63
N ASP A 139 -8.27 8.38 -4.85
CA ASP A 139 -8.86 9.13 -5.95
C ASP A 139 -8.11 8.84 -7.27
N PHE A 140 -8.31 9.67 -8.32
CA PHE A 140 -7.49 9.70 -9.52
C PHE A 140 -6.38 10.75 -9.39
N LEU A 141 -5.16 10.44 -9.85
CA LEU A 141 -4.00 11.35 -9.77
C LEU A 141 -4.03 12.44 -10.85
N ASP A 142 -4.50 12.13 -12.05
CA ASP A 142 -4.63 13.13 -13.14
C ASP A 142 -6.01 13.04 -13.83
N PRO A 143 -7.11 13.38 -13.13
CA PRO A 143 -8.45 13.19 -13.66
C PRO A 143 -8.80 14.09 -14.87
N THR A 144 -8.00 15.10 -15.17
CA THR A 144 -8.25 16.09 -16.22
C THR A 144 -7.12 16.19 -17.24
N ASN A 145 -6.17 15.26 -17.24
CA ASN A 145 -5.03 15.23 -18.15
C ASN A 145 -4.19 16.52 -18.14
N LYS A 146 -3.96 17.08 -16.96
CA LYS A 146 -3.23 18.37 -16.81
C LYS A 146 -1.78 18.32 -17.28
N LYS A 147 -1.18 17.12 -17.33
CA LYS A 147 0.19 16.94 -17.79
C LYS A 147 0.37 17.06 -19.30
N ALA A 148 -0.70 16.88 -20.07
CA ALA A 148 -0.67 17.07 -21.53
C ALA A 148 -0.93 18.54 -21.84
N ALA A 149 0.11 19.28 -22.21
CA ALA A 149 0.03 20.70 -22.55
C ALA A 149 -1.06 20.96 -23.60
N GLY A 150 -2.01 21.86 -23.29
CA GLY A 150 -3.09 22.26 -24.20
C GLY A 150 -4.21 21.25 -24.36
N SER A 151 -4.30 20.21 -23.51
CA SER A 151 -5.37 19.22 -23.61
C SER A 151 -6.70 19.78 -23.09
N ASN A 152 -7.74 19.65 -23.89
CA ASN A 152 -9.15 19.85 -23.51
C ASN A 152 -9.81 18.48 -23.17
N SER A 153 -9.08 17.57 -22.51
CA SER A 153 -9.58 16.25 -22.19
C SER A 153 -10.77 16.34 -21.24
N GLU A 154 -11.80 15.53 -21.53
CA GLU A 154 -12.93 15.40 -20.62
C GLU A 154 -12.49 14.77 -19.28
N SER A 155 -13.07 15.22 -18.19
CA SER A 155 -12.70 14.69 -16.86
C SER A 155 -13.02 13.19 -16.74
N LEU A 156 -12.09 12.42 -16.14
CA LEU A 156 -12.34 11.00 -15.83
C LEU A 156 -13.60 10.81 -14.99
N TYR A 157 -13.96 11.74 -14.11
CA TYR A 157 -15.23 11.66 -13.35
C TYR A 157 -16.45 11.68 -14.26
N THR A 158 -16.43 12.50 -15.30
CA THR A 158 -17.51 12.53 -16.29
C THR A 158 -17.53 11.26 -17.15
N LEU A 159 -16.35 10.78 -17.54
CA LEU A 159 -16.23 9.58 -18.37
C LEU A 159 -16.68 8.31 -17.63
N VAL A 160 -16.32 8.14 -16.35
CA VAL A 160 -16.77 6.98 -15.56
C VAL A 160 -18.29 7.04 -15.30
N ASP A 161 -18.86 8.22 -15.10
CA ASP A 161 -20.32 8.39 -14.98
C ASP A 161 -21.03 7.97 -16.29
N LYS A 162 -20.56 8.45 -17.45
CA LYS A 162 -21.05 8.03 -18.77
C LYS A 162 -20.91 6.53 -19.01
N ALA A 163 -19.87 5.89 -18.46
CA ALA A 163 -19.67 4.45 -18.53
C ALA A 163 -20.53 3.65 -17.53
N GLY A 164 -21.42 4.33 -16.78
CA GLY A 164 -22.40 3.73 -15.88
C GLY A 164 -21.84 3.40 -14.49
N TYR A 165 -20.70 3.99 -14.08
CA TYR A 165 -20.22 3.85 -12.73
C TYR A 165 -20.86 4.85 -11.77
N THR A 166 -21.28 4.37 -10.62
CA THR A 166 -21.65 5.22 -9.50
C THR A 166 -20.39 5.55 -8.68
N ILE A 167 -20.07 6.82 -8.50
CA ILE A 167 -19.01 7.25 -7.58
C ILE A 167 -19.59 7.42 -6.18
N ALA A 168 -18.99 6.72 -5.21
CA ALA A 168 -19.24 6.88 -3.79
C ALA A 168 -18.03 7.54 -3.11
N ARG A 169 -18.27 8.57 -2.30
CA ARG A 169 -17.23 9.31 -1.57
C ARG A 169 -17.27 8.98 -0.08
N GLY A 170 -16.36 8.07 0.33
CA GLY A 170 -16.28 7.53 1.69
C GLY A 170 -17.27 6.39 1.94
N TYR A 171 -16.98 5.60 2.99
CA TYR A 171 -17.69 4.36 3.29
C TYR A 171 -19.20 4.56 3.57
N LYS A 172 -19.58 5.66 4.24
CA LYS A 172 -20.99 5.99 4.51
C LYS A 172 -21.77 6.27 3.22
N ASP A 173 -21.17 6.93 2.24
CA ASP A 173 -21.82 7.19 0.95
C ASP A 173 -21.92 5.90 0.12
N TYR A 174 -20.89 5.05 0.18
CA TYR A 174 -20.93 3.71 -0.38
C TYR A 174 -22.15 2.93 0.14
N GLN A 175 -22.37 2.87 1.45
CA GLN A 175 -23.48 2.13 2.04
C GLN A 175 -24.86 2.59 1.52
N LYS A 176 -25.00 3.87 1.18
CA LYS A 176 -26.25 4.42 0.62
C LYS A 176 -26.44 4.07 -0.86
N LYS A 177 -25.36 4.07 -1.64
CA LYS A 177 -25.38 3.94 -3.10
C LYS A 177 -25.25 2.49 -3.57
N ALA A 178 -24.50 1.67 -2.88
CA ALA A 178 -24.10 0.33 -3.32
C ALA A 178 -25.28 -0.55 -3.74
N LYS A 179 -26.41 -0.52 -3.01
CA LYS A 179 -27.58 -1.38 -3.30
C LYS A 179 -28.22 -1.09 -4.66
N LYS A 180 -28.09 0.14 -5.17
CA LYS A 180 -28.74 0.63 -6.40
C LYS A 180 -27.78 0.69 -7.59
N SER A 181 -26.51 0.31 -7.39
CA SER A 181 -25.45 0.44 -8.41
C SER A 181 -25.08 -0.93 -8.96
N ASP A 182 -24.91 -1.02 -10.26
CA ASP A 182 -24.39 -2.20 -10.96
C ASP A 182 -22.87 -2.18 -11.02
N LYS A 183 -22.27 -0.98 -11.22
CA LYS A 183 -20.85 -0.72 -11.17
C LYS A 183 -20.57 0.43 -10.24
N LEU A 184 -19.47 0.36 -9.46
CA LEU A 184 -19.19 1.36 -8.42
C LEU A 184 -17.69 1.64 -8.28
N ILE A 185 -17.36 2.92 -8.12
CA ILE A 185 -16.03 3.38 -7.71
C ILE A 185 -16.14 4.01 -6.33
N LEU A 186 -15.48 3.41 -5.33
CA LEU A 186 -15.41 3.94 -3.97
C LEU A 186 -14.11 4.75 -3.82
N LEU A 187 -14.26 6.05 -3.65
CA LEU A 187 -13.16 6.99 -3.42
C LEU A 187 -13.23 7.55 -2.00
N GLN A 188 -12.12 8.09 -1.51
CA GLN A 188 -12.12 8.75 -0.20
C GLN A 188 -13.07 9.96 -0.17
N PRO A 189 -13.43 10.46 1.04
CA PRO A 189 -14.30 11.62 1.18
C PRO A 189 -13.79 12.84 0.40
N ALA A 190 -14.69 13.63 -0.18
CA ALA A 190 -14.33 14.83 -0.94
C ALA A 190 -13.61 15.90 -0.10
N THR A 191 -13.61 15.76 1.21
CA THR A 191 -12.87 16.63 2.15
C THR A 191 -11.40 16.22 2.31
N ALA A 192 -10.98 15.09 1.73
CA ALA A 192 -9.58 14.70 1.70
C ALA A 192 -8.74 15.71 0.90
N THR A 193 -7.56 16.06 1.42
CA THR A 193 -6.66 17.05 0.81
C THR A 193 -5.54 16.41 0.00
N ASP A 194 -5.38 15.08 0.11
CA ASP A 194 -4.40 14.29 -0.62
C ASP A 194 -5.12 13.23 -1.45
N ASN A 195 -4.97 13.29 -2.77
CA ASN A 195 -5.58 12.34 -3.69
C ASN A 195 -4.70 11.10 -3.95
N SER A 196 -3.45 11.12 -3.52
CA SER A 196 -2.49 10.07 -3.83
C SER A 196 -2.72 8.79 -3.02
N ALA A 197 -3.19 8.91 -1.78
CA ALA A 197 -3.48 7.79 -0.90
C ALA A 197 -4.49 8.16 0.19
N ILE A 198 -5.15 7.15 0.79
CA ILE A 198 -5.84 7.34 2.06
C ILE A 198 -4.81 7.62 3.18
N PRO A 199 -5.18 8.27 4.29
CA PRO A 199 -4.24 8.55 5.38
C PRO A 199 -3.57 7.27 5.91
N TYR A 200 -2.31 7.39 6.34
CA TYR A 200 -1.65 6.29 7.07
C TYR A 200 -2.47 5.85 8.28
N ALA A 201 -2.44 4.57 8.60
CA ALA A 201 -3.20 4.02 9.72
C ALA A 201 -2.90 4.72 11.05
N ILE A 202 -1.63 5.13 11.26
CA ILE A 202 -1.20 5.89 12.44
C ILE A 202 -1.73 7.33 12.45
N ASP A 203 -2.03 7.94 11.31
CA ASP A 203 -2.47 9.33 11.15
C ASP A 203 -4.01 9.48 11.07
N ARG A 204 -4.74 8.37 10.97
CA ARG A 204 -6.18 8.39 10.68
C ARG A 204 -6.99 9.11 11.74
N LYS A 205 -7.95 9.87 11.25
CA LYS A 205 -8.97 10.55 12.05
C LYS A 205 -10.33 9.87 11.88
N LYS A 206 -11.24 10.17 12.77
CA LYS A 206 -12.62 9.65 12.68
C LYS A 206 -13.28 10.10 11.37
N GLY A 207 -13.64 9.14 10.55
CA GLY A 207 -14.29 9.35 9.25
C GLY A 207 -13.39 9.13 8.04
N ASP A 208 -12.08 8.97 8.23
CA ASP A 208 -11.19 8.52 7.18
C ASP A 208 -11.49 7.06 6.82
N MET A 209 -11.36 6.72 5.55
CA MET A 209 -11.51 5.34 5.09
C MET A 209 -10.35 4.46 5.56
N THR A 210 -10.66 3.20 5.84
CA THR A 210 -9.69 2.16 6.17
C THR A 210 -9.63 1.10 5.07
N LEU A 211 -8.52 0.39 4.96
CA LEU A 211 -8.42 -0.73 4.03
C LEU A 211 -9.41 -1.85 4.38
N THR A 212 -9.72 -2.02 5.66
CA THR A 212 -10.78 -2.92 6.17
C THR A 212 -12.14 -2.55 5.59
N GLU A 213 -12.52 -1.27 5.59
CA GLU A 213 -13.79 -0.78 5.02
C GLU A 213 -13.83 -0.97 3.50
N ILE A 214 -12.72 -0.68 2.82
CA ILE A 214 -12.56 -0.86 1.37
C ILE A 214 -12.74 -2.35 1.01
N THR A 215 -12.08 -3.26 1.72
CA THR A 215 -12.18 -4.71 1.51
C THR A 215 -13.60 -5.22 1.74
N ARG A 216 -14.22 -4.80 2.85
CA ARG A 216 -15.61 -5.13 3.17
C ARG A 216 -16.58 -4.62 2.10
N ALA A 217 -16.34 -3.40 1.61
CA ALA A 217 -17.13 -2.84 0.51
C ALA A 217 -17.01 -3.68 -0.76
N GLY A 218 -15.79 -4.06 -1.14
CA GLY A 218 -15.54 -4.90 -2.32
C GLY A 218 -16.22 -6.25 -2.23
N ILE A 219 -16.02 -6.98 -1.13
CA ILE A 219 -16.66 -8.29 -0.90
C ILE A 219 -18.18 -8.15 -0.94
N ASN A 220 -18.77 -7.24 -0.15
CA ASN A 220 -20.23 -7.05 -0.11
C ASN A 220 -20.82 -6.63 -1.46
N PHE A 221 -20.08 -5.86 -2.26
CA PHE A 221 -20.56 -5.41 -3.56
C PHE A 221 -20.50 -6.54 -4.59
N LEU A 222 -19.41 -7.31 -4.61
CA LEU A 222 -19.19 -8.36 -5.59
C LEU A 222 -20.01 -9.63 -5.28
N SER A 223 -20.23 -9.93 -4.01
CA SER A 223 -20.99 -11.11 -3.56
C SER A 223 -22.52 -10.95 -3.64
N LYS A 224 -23.05 -9.86 -4.19
CA LYS A 224 -24.51 -9.68 -4.38
C LYS A 224 -25.16 -10.80 -5.19
N ASP A 225 -24.39 -11.42 -6.08
CA ASP A 225 -24.81 -12.57 -6.87
C ASP A 225 -23.67 -13.61 -6.84
N LEU A 226 -23.74 -14.52 -5.90
CA LEU A 226 -22.73 -15.57 -5.72
C LEU A 226 -22.74 -16.60 -6.84
N SER A 227 -23.82 -16.70 -7.64
CA SER A 227 -23.88 -17.65 -8.76
C SER A 227 -22.83 -17.38 -9.84
N LYS A 228 -22.32 -16.15 -9.90
CA LYS A 228 -21.28 -15.73 -10.85
C LYS A 228 -19.87 -15.90 -10.29
N GLY A 229 -19.71 -16.03 -8.97
CA GLY A 229 -18.43 -15.89 -8.30
C GLY A 229 -17.83 -14.49 -8.47
N PHE A 230 -16.70 -14.23 -7.84
CA PHE A 230 -16.01 -12.95 -8.01
C PHE A 230 -14.49 -13.08 -7.84
N PHE A 231 -13.79 -12.12 -8.43
CA PHE A 231 -12.36 -11.86 -8.20
C PHE A 231 -12.23 -10.49 -7.52
N LEU A 232 -11.46 -10.41 -6.44
CA LEU A 232 -11.16 -9.14 -5.77
C LEU A 232 -9.67 -9.07 -5.47
N MET A 233 -8.99 -8.06 -6.03
CA MET A 233 -7.64 -7.67 -5.64
C MET A 233 -7.71 -6.56 -4.59
N VAL A 234 -6.92 -6.68 -3.52
CA VAL A 234 -6.79 -5.66 -2.48
C VAL A 234 -5.31 -5.37 -2.23
N GLU A 235 -4.93 -4.10 -2.22
CA GLU A 235 -3.56 -3.67 -2.01
C GLU A 235 -3.42 -2.78 -0.78
N GLY A 236 -2.45 -3.13 0.08
CA GLY A 236 -1.92 -2.26 1.14
C GLY A 236 -0.74 -1.43 0.64
N GLY A 237 -0.95 -0.58 -0.39
CA GLY A 237 0.13 0.16 -1.06
C GLY A 237 0.89 1.14 -0.17
N LYS A 238 0.29 1.54 0.95
CA LYS A 238 0.94 2.43 1.93
C LYS A 238 2.04 1.75 2.74
N ILE A 239 2.12 0.42 2.76
CA ILE A 239 3.23 -0.32 3.39
C ILE A 239 4.52 0.01 2.65
N ASP A 240 4.51 -0.08 1.32
CA ASP A 240 5.64 0.27 0.47
C ASP A 240 6.12 1.73 0.69
N TRP A 241 5.19 2.69 0.71
CA TRP A 241 5.54 4.09 0.93
C TRP A 241 6.18 4.35 2.29
N ALA A 242 5.70 3.70 3.35
CA ALA A 242 6.29 3.79 4.67
C ALA A 242 7.69 3.13 4.73
N CYS A 243 7.91 2.05 3.94
CA CYS A 243 9.22 1.43 3.79
C CYS A 243 10.20 2.33 3.02
N HIS A 244 9.75 3.01 1.96
CA HIS A 244 10.55 4.02 1.26
C HIS A 244 11.00 5.15 2.18
N SER A 245 10.15 5.55 3.11
CA SER A 245 10.49 6.52 4.15
C SER A 245 11.32 5.94 5.29
N ASN A 246 11.54 4.61 5.35
CA ASN A 246 12.19 3.94 6.48
C ASN A 246 11.54 4.28 7.83
N ASP A 247 10.21 4.30 7.91
CA ASP A 247 9.43 4.63 9.10
C ASP A 247 8.82 3.35 9.70
N ALA A 248 9.56 2.69 10.60
CA ALA A 248 9.19 1.38 11.13
C ALA A 248 7.84 1.37 11.87
N ALA A 249 7.54 2.39 12.65
CA ALA A 249 6.27 2.46 13.37
C ALA A 249 5.10 2.54 12.38
N THR A 250 5.21 3.38 11.35
CA THR A 250 4.19 3.52 10.31
C THR A 250 4.03 2.23 9.51
N VAL A 251 5.13 1.57 9.11
CA VAL A 251 5.08 0.25 8.44
C VAL A 251 4.29 -0.75 9.27
N PHE A 252 4.55 -0.85 10.56
CA PHE A 252 3.86 -1.81 11.43
C PHE A 252 2.37 -1.51 11.57
N HIS A 253 1.98 -0.25 11.57
CA HIS A 253 0.56 0.14 11.57
C HIS A 253 -0.12 -0.21 10.24
N GLU A 254 0.54 0.00 9.10
CA GLU A 254 0.01 -0.35 7.78
C GLU A 254 -0.15 -1.87 7.60
N VAL A 255 0.84 -2.66 8.05
CA VAL A 255 0.74 -4.14 8.01
C VAL A 255 -0.41 -4.65 8.88
N MET A 256 -0.67 -4.00 10.03
CA MET A 256 -1.84 -4.34 10.85
C MET A 256 -3.17 -3.97 10.18
N ASP A 257 -3.24 -2.84 9.48
CA ASP A 257 -4.42 -2.45 8.72
C ASP A 257 -4.72 -3.46 7.61
N MET A 258 -3.66 -3.97 6.97
CA MET A 258 -3.77 -5.04 5.99
C MET A 258 -4.22 -6.37 6.61
N ASP A 259 -3.67 -6.78 7.76
CA ASP A 259 -4.11 -8.00 8.47
C ASP A 259 -5.60 -7.92 8.86
N ASN A 260 -6.06 -6.73 9.27
CA ASN A 260 -7.49 -6.47 9.52
C ASN A 260 -8.34 -6.56 8.23
N ALA A 261 -7.81 -6.13 7.10
CA ALA A 261 -8.47 -6.28 5.80
C ALA A 261 -8.53 -7.76 5.36
N ILE A 262 -7.44 -8.51 5.57
CA ILE A 262 -7.39 -9.96 5.34
C ILE A 262 -8.40 -10.69 6.23
N LYS A 263 -8.56 -10.25 7.48
CA LYS A 263 -9.57 -10.83 8.37
C LYS A 263 -10.98 -10.73 7.81
N VAL A 264 -11.32 -9.64 7.15
CA VAL A 264 -12.64 -9.52 6.47
C VAL A 264 -12.80 -10.55 5.35
N ALA A 265 -11.73 -10.81 4.58
CA ALA A 265 -11.74 -11.85 3.57
C ALA A 265 -11.81 -13.26 4.20
N TYR A 266 -11.13 -13.45 5.32
CA TYR A 266 -11.15 -14.70 6.06
C TYR A 266 -12.53 -14.99 6.66
N GLU A 267 -13.25 -13.97 7.17
CA GLU A 267 -14.64 -14.09 7.62
C GLU A 267 -15.58 -14.58 6.48
N PHE A 268 -15.31 -14.18 5.24
CA PHE A 268 -16.01 -14.69 4.07
C PHE A 268 -15.61 -16.14 3.74
N TYR A 269 -14.30 -16.45 3.81
CA TYR A 269 -13.77 -17.78 3.61
C TYR A 269 -14.40 -18.79 4.62
N GLU A 270 -14.52 -18.43 5.89
CA GLU A 270 -15.14 -19.32 6.91
C GLU A 270 -16.58 -19.71 6.58
N GLN A 271 -17.30 -18.89 5.82
CA GLN A 271 -18.66 -19.17 5.35
C GLN A 271 -18.68 -19.96 4.05
N HIS A 272 -17.60 -19.92 3.25
CA HIS A 272 -17.48 -20.53 1.93
C HIS A 272 -16.11 -21.19 1.72
N PRO A 273 -15.69 -22.14 2.59
CA PRO A 273 -14.30 -22.63 2.61
C PRO A 273 -13.90 -23.42 1.36
N ASP A 274 -14.84 -24.14 0.77
CA ASP A 274 -14.61 -25.00 -0.42
C ASP A 274 -14.65 -24.21 -1.75
N GLU A 275 -15.09 -22.95 -1.71
CA GLU A 275 -15.31 -22.10 -2.90
C GLU A 275 -14.48 -20.82 -2.87
N THR A 276 -13.69 -20.59 -1.82
CA THR A 276 -12.88 -19.39 -1.65
C THR A 276 -11.40 -19.72 -1.63
N LEU A 277 -10.62 -19.00 -2.40
CA LEU A 277 -9.16 -18.98 -2.33
C LEU A 277 -8.70 -17.59 -1.88
N ILE A 278 -7.88 -17.52 -0.84
CA ILE A 278 -7.18 -16.32 -0.41
C ILE A 278 -5.68 -16.52 -0.65
N VAL A 279 -5.06 -15.61 -1.39
CA VAL A 279 -3.61 -15.57 -1.61
C VAL A 279 -3.07 -14.24 -1.14
N VAL A 280 -2.08 -14.27 -0.25
CA VAL A 280 -1.42 -13.08 0.31
C VAL A 280 0.05 -13.09 -0.12
N THR A 281 0.49 -12.04 -0.78
CA THR A 281 1.89 -11.91 -1.25
C THR A 281 2.30 -10.44 -1.35
N ALA A 282 3.55 -10.19 -1.70
CA ALA A 282 4.06 -8.88 -2.10
C ALA A 282 4.43 -8.85 -3.58
N ASP A 283 4.56 -7.66 -4.15
CA ASP A 283 5.10 -7.44 -5.48
C ASP A 283 6.62 -7.38 -5.48
N HIS A 284 7.21 -6.80 -4.47
CA HIS A 284 8.66 -6.72 -4.22
C HIS A 284 8.93 -6.46 -2.74
N GLU A 285 10.19 -6.45 -2.41
CA GLU A 285 10.71 -6.00 -1.12
C GLU A 285 11.09 -4.50 -1.22
N THR A 286 10.94 -3.75 -0.13
CA THR A 286 11.26 -2.32 -0.04
C THR A 286 11.96 -2.01 1.28
N GLY A 287 13.06 -1.24 1.22
CA GLY A 287 13.76 -0.71 2.39
C GLY A 287 14.77 -1.65 3.03
N GLY A 288 14.61 -2.96 2.91
CA GLY A 288 15.49 -3.94 3.54
C GLY A 288 15.50 -3.83 5.06
N ILE A 289 14.32 -3.82 5.68
CA ILE A 289 14.18 -3.69 7.13
C ILE A 289 14.81 -4.88 7.87
N VAL A 290 15.53 -4.59 8.95
CA VAL A 290 16.14 -5.60 9.81
C VAL A 290 15.84 -5.30 11.27
N LEU A 291 15.53 -6.34 12.05
CA LEU A 291 15.39 -6.27 13.50
C LEU A 291 16.67 -6.73 14.19
N GLY A 292 17.10 -5.99 15.24
CA GLY A 292 18.29 -6.32 16.02
C GLY A 292 19.56 -5.70 15.45
N LYS A 293 19.52 -4.45 15.05
CA LYS A 293 20.69 -3.66 14.62
C LYS A 293 21.66 -3.42 15.79
N GLY A 294 22.71 -4.23 15.89
CA GLY A 294 23.75 -4.07 16.90
C GLY A 294 23.76 -5.18 17.97
N PRO A 295 23.55 -4.91 19.26
CA PRO A 295 23.57 -5.93 20.31
C PRO A 295 22.45 -6.96 20.10
N TYR A 296 22.64 -8.20 20.63
CA TYR A 296 21.64 -9.29 20.51
C TYR A 296 20.39 -9.01 21.35
N THR A 297 19.70 -7.88 21.04
CA THR A 297 18.49 -7.44 21.73
C THR A 297 17.57 -6.67 20.79
N LEU A 298 16.35 -6.44 21.21
CA LEU A 298 15.32 -5.64 20.55
C LEU A 298 14.71 -4.67 21.56
N ASN A 299 14.16 -3.56 21.07
CA ASN A 299 13.38 -2.62 21.87
C ASN A 299 12.23 -2.05 21.03
N LEU A 300 11.46 -2.94 20.37
CA LEU A 300 10.37 -2.54 19.47
C LEU A 300 9.25 -1.79 20.22
N GLN A 301 9.16 -1.94 21.54
CA GLN A 301 8.19 -1.19 22.35
C GLN A 301 8.40 0.34 22.28
N ALA A 302 9.61 0.80 21.98
CA ALA A 302 9.89 2.22 21.79
C ALA A 302 9.04 2.82 20.67
N LEU A 303 8.73 2.05 19.61
CA LEU A 303 7.91 2.49 18.49
C LEU A 303 6.47 2.87 18.85
N LYS A 304 5.96 2.41 20.02
CA LYS A 304 4.65 2.85 20.57
C LYS A 304 4.58 4.35 20.83
N SER A 305 5.74 4.98 21.06
CA SER A 305 5.82 6.39 21.37
C SER A 305 5.59 7.28 20.14
N GLN A 306 5.72 6.74 18.93
CA GLN A 306 5.40 7.45 17.71
C GLN A 306 3.86 7.45 17.52
N LYS A 307 3.29 8.64 17.37
CA LYS A 307 1.84 8.85 17.24
C LYS A 307 1.42 9.38 15.89
N VAL A 308 2.38 9.64 15.01
CA VAL A 308 2.18 10.24 13.68
C VAL A 308 3.26 9.71 12.74
N SER A 309 2.92 9.54 11.47
CA SER A 309 3.91 9.16 10.45
C SER A 309 4.93 10.29 10.22
N GLU A 310 6.05 9.99 9.57
CA GLU A 310 7.01 11.03 9.12
C GLU A 310 6.32 12.10 8.29
N SER A 311 5.48 11.70 7.34
CA SER A 311 4.69 12.61 6.51
C SER A 311 3.69 13.46 7.33
N GLY A 312 3.06 12.85 8.33
CA GLY A 312 2.18 13.54 9.27
C GLY A 312 2.95 14.57 10.11
N TYR A 313 4.13 14.21 10.60
CA TYR A 313 4.96 15.14 11.37
C TYR A 313 5.53 16.26 10.48
N THR A 314 5.87 15.99 9.23
CA THR A 314 6.20 17.02 8.23
C THR A 314 5.09 18.06 8.11
N LYS A 315 3.82 17.64 8.07
CA LYS A 315 2.68 18.57 8.04
C LYS A 315 2.61 19.42 9.32
N ILE A 316 2.82 18.81 10.49
CA ILE A 316 2.83 19.52 11.79
C ILE A 316 3.92 20.59 11.80
N VAL A 317 5.15 20.26 11.41
CA VAL A 317 6.26 21.24 11.37
C VAL A 317 5.97 22.35 10.38
N ASN A 318 5.40 22.06 9.21
CA ASN A 318 5.01 23.07 8.23
C ASN A 318 3.90 24.00 8.74
N GLU A 319 2.96 23.51 9.54
CA GLU A 319 1.97 24.36 10.21
C GLU A 319 2.62 25.26 11.27
N LEU A 320 3.57 24.74 12.04
CA LEU A 320 4.35 25.55 12.98
C LEU A 320 5.16 26.65 12.25
N ARG A 321 5.79 26.33 11.11
CA ARG A 321 6.47 27.32 10.26
C ARG A 321 5.54 28.45 9.85
N LYS A 322 4.34 28.13 9.38
CA LYS A 322 3.32 29.13 9.02
C LYS A 322 2.93 29.98 10.23
N LYS A 323 2.62 29.35 11.37
CA LYS A 323 2.21 30.01 12.60
C LYS A 323 3.26 30.98 13.13
N TYR A 324 4.53 30.60 13.11
CA TYR A 324 5.64 31.36 13.64
C TYR A 324 6.44 32.12 12.57
N LYS A 325 5.94 32.21 11.32
CA LYS A 325 6.61 32.88 10.20
C LYS A 325 8.06 32.43 10.00
N ASN A 326 8.26 31.11 10.02
CA ASN A 326 9.58 30.44 9.95
C ASN A 326 10.54 30.69 11.13
N GLN A 327 10.09 31.32 12.21
CA GLN A 327 10.88 31.57 13.42
C GLN A 327 10.35 30.73 14.59
N VAL A 328 10.23 29.42 14.40
CA VAL A 328 9.71 28.51 15.41
C VAL A 328 10.72 28.38 16.56
N PRO A 329 10.38 28.72 17.82
CA PRO A 329 11.30 28.52 18.95
C PRO A 329 11.62 27.04 19.19
N TRP A 330 12.85 26.76 19.60
CA TRP A 330 13.28 25.39 19.91
C TRP A 330 12.34 24.69 20.91
N GLU A 331 11.93 25.38 21.96
CA GLU A 331 11.03 24.80 22.96
C GLU A 331 9.68 24.37 22.40
N VAL A 332 9.18 25.04 21.34
CA VAL A 332 7.96 24.64 20.65
C VAL A 332 8.19 23.36 19.84
N ILE A 333 9.32 23.24 19.15
CA ILE A 333 9.71 22.01 18.43
C ILE A 333 9.95 20.87 19.42
N LYS A 334 10.66 21.14 20.54
CA LYS A 334 10.91 20.14 21.58
C LYS A 334 9.61 19.60 22.17
N GLN A 335 8.66 20.48 22.46
CA GLN A 335 7.33 20.04 22.92
C GLN A 335 6.59 19.21 21.87
N SER A 336 6.66 19.63 20.60
CA SER A 336 6.06 18.87 19.50
C SER A 336 6.68 17.49 19.32
N LEU A 337 8.01 17.36 19.44
CA LEU A 337 8.71 16.06 19.41
C LEU A 337 8.34 15.19 20.61
N LYS A 338 8.19 15.79 21.80
CA LYS A 338 7.68 15.09 22.98
C LYS A 338 6.29 14.53 22.77
N ASP A 339 5.38 15.33 22.23
CA ASP A 339 3.98 14.95 22.03
C ASP A 339 3.81 13.85 20.97
N ASN A 340 4.65 13.83 19.92
CA ASN A 340 4.51 12.96 18.77
C ASN A 340 5.44 11.74 18.76
N PHE A 341 6.60 11.81 19.43
CA PHE A 341 7.60 10.73 19.50
C PHE A 341 7.93 10.30 20.94
N GLY A 342 7.38 10.96 21.94
CA GLY A 342 7.65 10.65 23.35
C GLY A 342 9.04 11.04 23.82
N PHE A 343 9.82 11.82 23.07
CA PHE A 343 11.17 12.24 23.44
C PHE A 343 11.16 13.09 24.70
N TRP A 344 12.17 12.90 25.57
CA TRP A 344 12.29 13.51 26.92
C TRP A 344 11.13 13.16 27.87
N ASP A 345 10.36 12.11 27.55
CA ASP A 345 9.28 11.60 28.38
C ASP A 345 9.36 10.08 28.48
N SER A 346 8.59 9.35 27.66
CA SER A 346 8.65 7.88 27.59
C SER A 346 9.95 7.38 26.93
N ILE A 347 10.57 8.19 26.09
CA ILE A 347 11.84 7.92 25.41
C ILE A 347 12.92 8.88 25.92
N GLN A 348 13.95 8.34 26.58
CA GLN A 348 15.11 9.12 27.01
C GLN A 348 16.12 9.17 25.88
N LEU A 349 16.49 10.39 25.48
CA LEU A 349 17.53 10.62 24.48
C LEU A 349 18.90 10.73 25.16
N ASN A 350 19.93 10.23 24.49
CA ASN A 350 21.31 10.51 24.89
C ASN A 350 21.80 11.84 24.28
N GLU A 351 22.94 12.35 24.78
CA GLU A 351 23.51 13.65 24.35
C GLU A 351 23.74 13.74 22.82
N LYS A 352 24.12 12.63 22.14
CA LYS A 352 24.35 12.62 20.71
C LYS A 352 23.03 12.76 19.93
N GLN A 353 21.97 12.10 20.39
CA GLN A 353 20.64 12.18 19.79
C GLN A 353 20.02 13.58 19.95
N GLU A 354 20.15 14.17 21.15
CA GLU A 354 19.71 15.56 21.37
C GLU A 354 20.50 16.56 20.52
N ALA A 355 21.83 16.42 20.45
CA ALA A 355 22.67 17.26 19.64
C ALA A 355 22.32 17.14 18.13
N SER A 356 21.99 15.94 17.67
CA SER A 356 21.59 15.71 16.29
C SER A 356 20.26 16.40 15.97
N LEU A 357 19.25 16.25 16.82
CA LEU A 357 17.96 16.97 16.65
C LEU A 357 18.15 18.49 16.68
N LYS A 358 18.98 18.99 17.62
CA LYS A 358 19.25 20.43 17.72
C LYS A 358 19.96 20.96 16.49
N LYS A 359 20.94 20.21 15.95
CA LYS A 359 21.63 20.55 14.72
C LYS A 359 20.66 20.66 13.53
N VAL A 360 19.81 19.64 13.35
CA VAL A 360 18.81 19.64 12.26
C VAL A 360 17.82 20.79 12.44
N TYR A 361 17.41 21.09 13.67
CA TYR A 361 16.59 22.27 13.96
C TYR A 361 17.29 23.57 13.57
N ASP A 362 18.55 23.77 13.97
CA ASP A 362 19.31 24.97 13.66
C ASP A 362 19.48 25.15 12.15
N GLU A 363 19.70 24.07 11.40
CA GLU A 363 19.75 24.07 9.94
C GLU A 363 18.37 24.39 9.34
N SER A 364 17.31 23.74 9.84
CA SER A 364 15.93 23.90 9.33
C SER A 364 15.32 25.27 9.57
N PHE A 365 15.77 26.00 10.60
CA PHE A 365 15.25 27.33 10.95
C PHE A 365 16.31 28.43 10.84
N SER A 366 17.41 28.21 10.10
CA SER A 366 18.48 29.18 9.87
C SER A 366 18.10 30.37 8.95
N GLY A 367 16.86 30.35 8.42
CA GLY A 367 16.41 31.34 7.41
C GLY A 367 16.88 31.05 5.98
N LYS A 368 17.59 29.94 5.76
CA LYS A 368 17.91 29.44 4.41
C LYS A 368 16.71 28.62 3.88
N GLU A 369 16.57 28.62 2.55
CA GLU A 369 15.64 27.72 1.88
C GLU A 369 16.06 26.26 2.14
N ILE A 370 15.14 25.40 2.58
CA ILE A 370 15.47 24.03 2.91
C ILE A 370 15.08 23.17 1.73
N ASP A 371 16.05 22.42 1.21
CA ASP A 371 15.77 21.30 0.34
C ASP A 371 15.15 20.18 1.20
N LEU A 372 13.84 19.94 1.02
CA LEU A 372 13.18 18.79 1.62
C LEU A 372 13.76 17.52 1.01
N THR A 373 14.19 16.61 1.85
CA THR A 373 14.64 15.30 1.41
C THR A 373 13.47 14.62 0.70
N LYS A 374 13.66 14.19 -0.55
CA LYS A 374 12.65 13.49 -1.31
C LYS A 374 12.85 11.99 -1.13
N SER A 375 11.92 11.34 -0.46
CA SER A 375 11.68 9.93 -0.71
C SER A 375 10.92 9.77 -2.02
N GLU A 376 10.78 8.55 -2.55
CA GLU A 376 10.16 8.33 -3.87
C GLU A 376 8.74 8.91 -3.96
N TYR A 377 8.00 8.93 -2.85
CA TYR A 377 6.60 9.37 -2.82
C TYR A 377 6.32 10.58 -1.92
N GLN A 378 7.32 11.07 -1.17
CA GLN A 378 7.11 12.10 -0.15
C GLN A 378 8.22 13.15 -0.15
N GLN A 379 7.88 14.34 0.32
CA GLN A 379 8.85 15.37 0.67
C GLN A 379 8.88 15.45 2.19
N ASP A 380 10.00 15.03 2.78
CA ASP A 380 10.15 14.91 4.22
C ASP A 380 10.87 16.12 4.79
N GLU A 381 10.31 16.65 5.84
CA GLU A 381 10.94 17.73 6.62
C GLU A 381 12.10 17.11 7.43
N PRO A 382 13.31 17.73 7.42
CA PRO A 382 14.48 17.14 8.04
C PRO A 382 14.32 16.74 9.51
N LEU A 383 13.54 17.50 10.29
CA LEU A 383 13.23 17.13 11.68
C LEU A 383 12.37 15.88 11.80
N ALA A 384 11.45 15.68 10.86
CA ALA A 384 10.63 14.48 10.82
C ALA A 384 11.48 13.25 10.48
N ALA A 385 12.34 13.37 9.48
CA ALA A 385 13.27 12.33 9.08
C ALA A 385 14.25 11.97 10.21
N GLU A 386 14.80 12.96 10.92
CA GLU A 386 15.73 12.73 12.02
C GLU A 386 15.02 12.12 13.26
N ALA A 387 13.81 12.58 13.58
CA ALA A 387 13.08 12.07 14.74
C ALA A 387 12.75 10.58 14.59
N LYS A 388 12.20 10.16 13.43
CA LYS A 388 11.92 8.73 13.18
C LYS A 388 13.21 7.90 13.15
N ARG A 389 14.31 8.41 12.52
CA ARG A 389 15.59 7.72 12.48
C ARG A 389 16.12 7.45 13.90
N ILE A 390 16.05 8.43 14.80
CA ILE A 390 16.43 8.26 16.19
C ILE A 390 15.55 7.22 16.88
N LEU A 391 14.26 7.23 16.65
CA LEU A 391 13.36 6.26 17.25
C LEU A 391 13.61 4.84 16.73
N ASP A 392 13.86 4.65 15.45
CA ASP A 392 14.24 3.38 14.86
C ASP A 392 15.58 2.86 15.43
N ASP A 393 16.57 3.75 15.60
CA ASP A 393 17.84 3.39 16.25
C ASP A 393 17.64 2.94 17.72
N ILE A 394 16.76 3.60 18.47
CA ILE A 394 16.39 3.22 19.84
C ILE A 394 15.64 1.89 19.85
N ALA A 395 14.78 1.65 18.88
CA ALA A 395 14.06 0.39 18.71
C ALA A 395 14.94 -0.76 18.21
N LEU A 396 16.18 -0.47 17.81
CA LEU A 396 17.13 -1.39 17.19
C LEU A 396 16.61 -1.94 15.85
N VAL A 397 15.88 -1.11 15.11
CA VAL A 397 15.48 -1.36 13.74
C VAL A 397 16.49 -0.72 12.79
N GLY A 398 16.87 -1.44 11.76
CA GLY A 398 17.76 -0.95 10.71
C GLY A 398 17.12 -1.06 9.34
N TRP A 399 17.62 -0.26 8.42
CA TRP A 399 17.21 -0.21 7.03
C TRP A 399 18.43 -0.29 6.12
N THR A 400 18.29 -0.98 4.98
CA THR A 400 19.38 -1.13 4.02
C THR A 400 19.36 -0.03 2.98
N SER A 401 18.18 0.43 2.58
CA SER A 401 18.00 1.47 1.56
C SER A 401 16.66 2.19 1.74
N GLY A 402 16.41 3.22 0.92
CA GLY A 402 15.08 3.82 0.76
C GLY A 402 14.39 3.37 -0.53
N GLY A 403 14.86 2.31 -1.19
CA GLY A 403 14.32 1.79 -2.44
C GLY A 403 14.01 0.30 -2.37
N HIS A 404 13.63 -0.28 -3.52
CA HIS A 404 13.37 -1.72 -3.62
C HIS A 404 14.67 -2.52 -3.57
N SER A 405 14.55 -3.81 -3.22
CA SER A 405 15.63 -4.78 -3.31
C SER A 405 15.24 -6.00 -4.15
N GLY A 406 16.25 -6.82 -4.52
CA GLY A 406 16.06 -8.06 -5.27
C GLY A 406 15.67 -9.26 -4.38
N GLY A 407 15.11 -8.99 -3.20
CA GLY A 407 14.69 -10.02 -2.25
C GLY A 407 13.54 -10.89 -2.76
N TYR A 408 13.44 -12.11 -2.19
CA TYR A 408 12.24 -12.93 -2.35
C TYR A 408 11.11 -12.36 -1.50
N VAL A 409 9.89 -12.58 -1.96
CA VAL A 409 8.67 -12.23 -1.20
C VAL A 409 7.95 -13.50 -0.77
N PRO A 410 7.35 -13.54 0.43
CA PRO A 410 6.55 -14.67 0.86
C PRO A 410 5.19 -14.68 0.14
N VAL A 411 4.65 -15.90 -0.01
CA VAL A 411 3.31 -16.15 -0.54
C VAL A 411 2.60 -17.05 0.45
N PHE A 412 1.46 -16.64 0.95
CA PHE A 412 0.61 -17.42 1.84
C PHE A 412 -0.72 -17.71 1.17
N ALA A 413 -1.26 -18.92 1.33
CA ALA A 413 -2.54 -19.28 0.71
C ALA A 413 -3.38 -20.17 1.64
N ILE A 414 -4.72 -19.99 1.54
CA ILE A 414 -5.73 -20.81 2.20
C ILE A 414 -6.95 -20.97 1.30
N GLY A 415 -7.61 -22.11 1.41
CA GLY A 415 -8.87 -22.43 0.74
C GLY A 415 -8.72 -23.24 -0.52
N ALA A 416 -9.71 -23.17 -1.40
CA ALA A 416 -9.80 -23.98 -2.62
C ALA A 416 -8.61 -23.73 -3.56
N GLY A 417 -7.84 -24.78 -3.86
CA GLY A 417 -6.66 -24.68 -4.73
C GLY A 417 -5.40 -24.13 -4.06
N ALA A 418 -5.42 -23.84 -2.76
CA ALA A 418 -4.27 -23.27 -2.04
C ALA A 418 -3.03 -24.18 -2.06
N GLN A 419 -3.20 -25.50 -2.20
CA GLN A 419 -2.10 -26.47 -2.35
C GLN A 419 -1.23 -26.24 -3.58
N LEU A 420 -1.65 -25.43 -4.56
CA LEU A 420 -0.86 -25.05 -5.72
C LEU A 420 0.30 -24.11 -5.35
N PHE A 421 0.20 -23.42 -4.19
CA PHE A 421 1.18 -22.43 -3.74
C PHE A 421 2.23 -23.09 -2.84
N GLN A 422 3.07 -23.95 -3.43
CA GLN A 422 4.13 -24.69 -2.75
C GLN A 422 5.44 -24.63 -3.55
N GLY A 423 6.55 -24.97 -2.90
CA GLY A 423 7.88 -24.92 -3.50
C GLY A 423 8.37 -23.47 -3.65
N ARG A 424 9.39 -23.26 -4.48
CA ARG A 424 9.87 -21.94 -4.88
C ARG A 424 9.26 -21.58 -6.23
N ILE A 425 8.61 -20.43 -6.35
CA ILE A 425 7.93 -19.99 -7.57
C ILE A 425 8.48 -18.66 -8.08
N ASP A 426 8.20 -18.34 -9.33
CA ASP A 426 8.32 -16.99 -9.86
C ASP A 426 6.98 -16.24 -9.71
N ASN A 427 7.01 -14.92 -9.55
CA ASN A 427 5.77 -14.15 -9.38
C ASN A 427 4.83 -14.24 -10.60
N THR A 428 5.34 -14.64 -11.78
CA THR A 428 4.52 -14.92 -12.97
C THR A 428 3.66 -16.17 -12.85
N GLU A 429 4.00 -17.09 -11.94
CA GLU A 429 3.22 -18.30 -11.72
C GLU A 429 1.96 -18.04 -10.86
N ILE A 430 1.96 -16.97 -10.06
CA ILE A 430 0.87 -16.67 -9.12
C ILE A 430 -0.46 -16.52 -9.84
N PRO A 431 -0.62 -15.66 -10.89
CA PRO A 431 -1.90 -15.52 -11.57
C PRO A 431 -2.31 -16.80 -12.31
N VAL A 432 -1.35 -17.58 -12.80
CA VAL A 432 -1.63 -18.88 -13.46
C VAL A 432 -2.22 -19.88 -12.46
N LYS A 433 -1.62 -19.98 -11.26
CA LYS A 433 -2.12 -20.84 -10.18
C LYS A 433 -3.50 -20.39 -9.67
N ILE A 434 -3.75 -19.08 -9.59
CA ILE A 434 -5.09 -18.55 -9.29
C ILE A 434 -6.09 -18.95 -10.37
N ALA A 435 -5.73 -18.81 -11.65
CA ALA A 435 -6.58 -19.17 -12.77
C ALA A 435 -6.89 -20.68 -12.79
N GLU A 436 -5.88 -21.52 -12.51
CA GLU A 436 -6.05 -22.97 -12.40
C GLU A 436 -7.02 -23.33 -11.27
N ALA A 437 -6.83 -22.78 -10.06
CA ALA A 437 -7.68 -23.00 -8.91
C ALA A 437 -9.14 -22.58 -9.16
N ALA A 438 -9.34 -21.46 -9.85
CA ALA A 438 -10.66 -20.87 -10.11
C ALA A 438 -11.29 -21.34 -11.45
N GLY A 439 -10.56 -22.11 -12.26
CA GLY A 439 -11.00 -22.52 -13.59
C GLY A 439 -11.20 -21.37 -14.57
N TYR A 440 -10.36 -20.32 -14.49
CA TYR A 440 -10.40 -19.21 -15.44
C TYR A 440 -9.70 -19.58 -16.75
N PRO A 441 -10.22 -19.15 -17.92
CA PRO A 441 -9.52 -19.30 -19.17
C PRO A 441 -8.30 -18.35 -19.17
N ASN A 442 -7.09 -18.89 -19.25
CA ASN A 442 -5.83 -18.14 -19.20
C ASN A 442 -5.18 -17.96 -20.61
N ASN A 443 -5.99 -17.73 -21.62
CA ASN A 443 -5.58 -17.55 -23.03
C ASN A 443 -5.27 -16.09 -23.36
#